data_c4e86fb4fc2f40c80fb7803464bafd06
#
_entry.id   c4e86fb4fc2f40c80fb7803464bafd06
#
_cell.length_a   1.000
_cell.length_b   1.000
_cell.length_c   1.000
_cell.angle_alpha   90.00
_cell.angle_beta   90.00
_cell.angle_gamma   90.00
#
_symmetry.space_group_name_H-M   'P 1'
#
loop_
_entity.id
_entity.type
_entity.pdbx_description
1 polymer ?
#
loop_
_entity_poly.entity_id
_entity_poly.type
_entity_poly.pdbx_seq_one_letter_code
_entity_poly.pdbx_strand_id
1 'polypeptide(L)'
;VVAAIRYVTNGSYLKQMRDFEKAEVSEALRPIQERARAMADTFAAAVDHVKAMESQEALDFCARHLVEIAANVIMLHLLLHNATEAPELFDNSVRVYANFVEAEIAKHNTFILNTTVEQLEAYRQHLPENEQ
;
A
#
# COMPACT_ATOMS: atom_id res chain seq x y z
N VAL A 1 11.55 -9.34 -2.93
CA VAL A 1 10.62 -8.60 -3.79
C VAL A 1 9.76 -9.53 -4.61
N VAL A 2 10.33 -10.56 -5.22
CA VAL A 2 9.54 -11.51 -6.04
C VAL A 2 8.48 -12.23 -5.21
N ALA A 3 8.83 -12.68 -4.01
CA ALA A 3 7.86 -13.33 -3.12
C ALA A 3 6.80 -12.35 -2.64
N ALA A 4 7.20 -11.11 -2.33
CA ALA A 4 6.27 -10.08 -1.87
C ALA A 4 5.26 -9.69 -2.97
N ILE A 5 5.71 -9.65 -4.22
CA ILE A 5 4.83 -9.36 -5.36
C ILE A 5 3.72 -10.40 -5.49
N ARG A 6 4.06 -11.67 -5.25
CA ARG A 6 3.06 -12.75 -5.31
C ARG A 6 1.92 -12.49 -4.32
N TYR A 7 2.24 -12.03 -3.10
CA TYR A 7 1.22 -11.73 -2.09
C TYR A 7 0.40 -10.48 -2.42
N VAL A 8 0.97 -9.57 -3.20
CA VAL A 8 0.21 -8.43 -3.74
C VAL A 8 -0.82 -8.92 -4.75
N THR A 9 -0.37 -9.71 -5.72
CA THR A 9 -1.21 -10.10 -6.87
C THR A 9 -2.23 -11.18 -6.56
N ASN A 10 -1.96 -12.04 -5.56
CA ASN A 10 -2.89 -13.09 -5.17
C ASN A 10 -3.90 -12.67 -4.12
N GLY A 11 -3.87 -11.40 -3.70
CA GLY A 11 -4.82 -10.87 -2.73
C GLY A 11 -4.49 -11.12 -1.26
N SER A 12 -3.35 -11.73 -0.96
CA SER A 12 -2.98 -12.07 0.42
C SER A 12 -2.86 -10.84 1.32
N TYR A 13 -2.19 -9.79 0.85
CA TYR A 13 -2.04 -8.56 1.63
C TYR A 13 -3.38 -7.87 1.85
N LEU A 14 -4.21 -7.80 0.82
CA LEU A 14 -5.52 -7.17 0.94
C LEU A 14 -6.40 -7.94 1.94
N LYS A 15 -6.37 -9.27 1.87
CA LYS A 15 -7.10 -10.10 2.83
C LYS A 15 -6.66 -9.83 4.25
N GLN A 16 -5.36 -9.73 4.48
CA GLN A 16 -4.82 -9.43 5.80
C GLN A 16 -5.29 -8.06 6.30
N MET A 17 -5.29 -7.03 5.44
CA MET A 17 -5.80 -5.71 5.77
C MET A 17 -7.27 -5.79 6.16
N ARG A 18 -8.09 -6.49 5.38
CA ARG A 18 -9.53 -6.62 5.65
C ARG A 18 -9.79 -7.36 6.96
N ASP A 19 -8.97 -8.34 7.29
CA ASP A 19 -9.10 -9.04 8.58
C ASP A 19 -8.76 -8.11 9.73
N PHE A 20 -7.74 -7.27 9.63
CA PHE A 20 -7.41 -6.27 10.65
C PHE A 20 -8.54 -5.26 10.85
N GLU A 21 -9.28 -4.92 9.80
CA GLU A 21 -10.38 -3.96 9.89
C GLU A 21 -11.52 -4.45 10.78
N LYS A 22 -11.58 -5.75 11.06
CA LYS A 22 -12.59 -6.35 11.91
C LYS A 22 -12.20 -6.33 13.39
N ALA A 23 -10.94 -5.98 13.70
CA ALA A 23 -10.46 -5.94 15.07
C ALA A 23 -11.10 -4.78 15.83
N GLU A 24 -11.36 -5.00 17.11
CA GLU A 24 -11.84 -3.93 17.97
C GLU A 24 -10.69 -2.98 18.31
N VAL A 25 -10.96 -1.69 18.14
CA VAL A 25 -10.06 -0.64 18.59
C VAL A 25 -10.82 0.26 19.56
N SER A 26 -10.11 1.01 20.39
CA SER A 26 -10.75 1.96 21.29
C SER A 26 -11.54 2.99 20.46
N GLU A 27 -12.62 3.50 21.06
CA GLU A 27 -13.50 4.45 20.36
C GLU A 27 -12.73 5.68 19.86
N ALA A 28 -11.77 6.16 20.66
CA ALA A 28 -10.96 7.32 20.29
C ALA A 28 -10.11 7.07 19.04
N LEU A 29 -9.78 5.81 18.72
CA LEU A 29 -8.95 5.44 17.59
C LEU A 29 -9.75 5.00 16.35
N ARG A 30 -11.06 4.90 16.45
CA ARG A 30 -11.90 4.52 15.31
C ARG A 30 -11.70 5.40 14.07
N PRO A 31 -11.57 6.71 14.20
CA PRO A 31 -11.29 7.54 13.02
C PRO A 31 -10.01 7.14 12.29
N ILE A 32 -8.99 6.70 13.02
CA ILE A 32 -7.73 6.23 12.42
C ILE A 32 -7.96 4.88 11.73
N GLN A 33 -8.75 3.99 12.35
CA GLN A 33 -9.09 2.72 11.71
C GLN A 33 -9.85 2.93 10.40
N GLU A 34 -10.76 3.91 10.35
CA GLU A 34 -11.47 4.24 9.12
C GLU A 34 -10.52 4.81 8.05
N ARG A 35 -9.52 5.59 8.47
CA ARG A 35 -8.48 6.05 7.54
C ARG A 35 -7.69 4.86 6.98
N ALA A 36 -7.35 3.88 7.83
CA ALA A 36 -6.67 2.68 7.38
C ALA A 36 -7.51 1.88 6.38
N ARG A 37 -8.83 1.84 6.59
CA ARG A 37 -9.75 1.21 5.65
C ARG A 37 -9.70 1.90 4.28
N ALA A 38 -9.72 3.22 4.27
CA ALA A 38 -9.60 3.99 3.03
C ALA A 38 -8.26 3.73 2.34
N MET A 39 -7.19 3.58 3.12
CA MET A 39 -5.87 3.25 2.58
C MET A 39 -5.85 1.87 1.94
N ALA A 40 -6.55 0.89 2.53
CA ALA A 40 -6.68 -0.44 1.93
C ALA A 40 -7.47 -0.38 0.62
N ASP A 41 -8.49 0.46 0.54
CA ASP A 41 -9.23 0.69 -0.71
C ASP A 41 -8.32 1.28 -1.78
N THR A 42 -7.47 2.22 -1.40
CA THR A 42 -6.47 2.80 -2.29
C THR A 42 -5.50 1.72 -2.81
N PHE A 43 -5.04 0.85 -1.92
CA PHE A 43 -4.18 -0.28 -2.30
C PHE A 43 -4.87 -1.19 -3.30
N ALA A 44 -6.12 -1.57 -3.03
CA ALA A 44 -6.89 -2.44 -3.92
C ALA A 44 -7.03 -1.83 -5.32
N ALA A 45 -7.34 -0.55 -5.38
CA ALA A 45 -7.48 0.16 -6.66
C ALA A 45 -6.15 0.24 -7.41
N ALA A 46 -5.04 0.45 -6.69
CA ALA A 46 -3.71 0.49 -7.29
C ALA A 46 -3.33 -0.87 -7.88
N VAL A 47 -3.61 -1.96 -7.16
CA VAL A 47 -3.38 -3.32 -7.65
C VAL A 47 -4.20 -3.58 -8.93
N ASP A 48 -5.47 -3.20 -8.91
CA ASP A 48 -6.34 -3.38 -10.07
C ASP A 48 -5.84 -2.59 -11.28
N HIS A 49 -5.35 -1.36 -11.06
CA HIS A 49 -4.78 -0.54 -12.12
C HIS A 49 -3.60 -1.26 -12.80
N VAL A 50 -2.69 -1.81 -11.99
CA VAL A 50 -1.51 -2.50 -12.51
C VAL A 50 -1.90 -3.79 -13.24
N LYS A 51 -2.82 -4.55 -12.66
CA LYS A 51 -3.28 -5.81 -13.28
C LYS A 51 -4.00 -5.56 -14.61
N ALA A 52 -4.74 -4.46 -14.72
CA ALA A 52 -5.45 -4.10 -15.95
C ALA A 52 -4.51 -3.81 -17.11
N MET A 53 -3.26 -3.47 -16.85
CA MET A 53 -2.27 -3.26 -17.91
C MET A 53 -1.83 -4.55 -18.57
N GLU A 54 -2.08 -5.70 -17.95
CA GLU A 54 -1.73 -7.04 -18.47
C GLU A 54 -0.26 -7.12 -18.93
N SER A 55 0.64 -6.51 -18.15
CA SER A 55 2.05 -6.40 -18.48
C SER A 55 2.90 -6.79 -17.29
N GLN A 56 3.73 -7.80 -17.44
CA GLN A 56 4.68 -8.19 -16.40
C GLN A 56 5.67 -7.07 -16.13
N GLU A 57 6.07 -6.34 -17.17
CA GLU A 57 6.96 -5.19 -17.03
C GLU A 57 6.34 -4.09 -16.18
N ALA A 58 5.05 -3.80 -16.39
CA ALA A 58 4.33 -2.81 -15.59
C ALA A 58 4.24 -3.26 -14.12
N LEU A 59 3.97 -4.54 -13.89
CA LEU A 59 3.93 -5.10 -12.55
C LEU A 59 5.30 -4.96 -11.86
N ASP A 60 6.38 -5.34 -12.55
CA ASP A 60 7.73 -5.24 -12.00
C ASP A 60 8.11 -3.79 -11.70
N PHE A 61 7.72 -2.88 -12.59
CA PHE A 61 8.01 -1.45 -12.43
C PHE A 61 7.30 -0.85 -11.22
N CYS A 62 6.08 -1.27 -10.96
CA CYS A 62 5.27 -0.76 -9.84
C CYS A 62 5.41 -1.57 -8.55
N ALA A 63 6.09 -2.71 -8.61
CA ALA A 63 6.12 -3.69 -7.52
C ALA A 63 6.52 -3.11 -6.17
N ARG A 64 7.61 -2.37 -6.14
CA ARG A 64 8.13 -1.78 -4.89
C ARG A 64 7.10 -0.84 -4.27
N HIS A 65 6.46 -0.03 -5.11
CA HIS A 65 5.45 0.92 -4.63
C HIS A 65 4.23 0.21 -4.06
N LEU A 66 3.79 -0.88 -4.68
CA LEU A 66 2.67 -1.67 -4.17
C LEU A 66 3.01 -2.32 -2.83
N VAL A 67 4.20 -2.89 -2.71
CA VAL A 67 4.65 -3.51 -1.47
C VAL A 67 4.78 -2.47 -0.35
N GLU A 68 5.31 -1.28 -0.67
CA GLU A 68 5.43 -0.18 0.31
C GLU A 68 4.05 0.24 0.83
N ILE A 69 3.05 0.36 -0.04
CA ILE A 69 1.70 0.68 0.40
C ILE A 69 1.19 -0.40 1.36
N ALA A 70 1.30 -1.67 0.96
CA ALA A 70 0.82 -2.79 1.77
C ALA A 70 1.48 -2.83 3.14
N ALA A 71 2.81 -2.69 3.18
CA ALA A 71 3.56 -2.70 4.42
C ALA A 71 3.12 -1.58 5.37
N ASN A 72 2.95 -0.39 4.83
CA ASN A 72 2.54 0.76 5.64
C ASN A 72 1.13 0.60 6.22
N VAL A 73 0.18 0.08 5.44
CA VAL A 73 -1.18 -0.15 5.93
C VAL A 73 -1.18 -1.20 7.04
N ILE A 74 -0.45 -2.29 6.83
CA ILE A 74 -0.37 -3.37 7.83
C ILE A 74 0.28 -2.86 9.12
N MET A 75 1.37 -2.11 9.01
CA MET A 75 2.04 -1.53 10.18
C MET A 75 1.13 -0.59 10.95
N LEU A 76 0.30 0.19 10.24
CA LEU A 76 -0.66 1.07 10.90
C LEU A 76 -1.68 0.26 11.71
N HIS A 77 -2.18 -0.84 11.18
CA HIS A 77 -3.09 -1.73 11.91
C HIS A 77 -2.44 -2.34 13.15
N LEU A 78 -1.18 -2.76 13.03
CA LEU A 78 -0.45 -3.30 14.19
C LEU A 78 -0.28 -2.23 15.27
N LEU A 79 0.03 -1.01 14.88
CA LEU A 79 0.17 0.09 15.83
C LEU A 79 -1.16 0.49 16.46
N LEU A 80 -2.27 0.41 15.70
CA LEU A 80 -3.62 0.60 16.23
C LEU A 80 -3.93 -0.42 17.33
N HIS A 81 -3.54 -1.67 17.11
CA HIS A 81 -3.71 -2.71 18.12
C HIS A 81 -2.91 -2.36 19.39
N ASN A 82 -1.65 -1.98 19.21
CA ASN A 82 -0.80 -1.61 20.35
C ASN A 82 -1.36 -0.41 21.11
N ALA A 83 -1.87 0.59 20.39
CA ALA A 83 -2.43 1.80 21.01
C ALA A 83 -3.75 1.51 21.73
N THR A 84 -4.52 0.51 21.26
CA THR A 84 -5.73 0.08 21.93
C THR A 84 -5.40 -0.64 23.26
N GLU A 85 -4.38 -1.50 23.25
CA GLU A 85 -3.96 -2.24 24.43
C GLU A 85 -3.21 -1.38 25.45
N ALA A 86 -2.38 -0.45 24.97
CA ALA A 86 -1.52 0.38 25.83
C ALA A 86 -1.50 1.83 25.32
N PRO A 87 -2.63 2.55 25.50
CA PRO A 87 -2.74 3.91 24.97
C PRO A 87 -1.69 4.87 25.54
N GLU A 88 -1.31 4.70 26.81
CA GLU A 88 -0.30 5.54 27.45
C GLU A 88 1.06 5.45 26.76
N LEU A 89 1.33 4.37 26.03
CA LEU A 89 2.60 4.17 25.33
C LEU A 89 2.50 4.52 23.86
N PHE A 90 1.36 4.27 23.22
CA PHE A 90 1.27 4.27 21.76
C PHE A 90 0.26 5.23 21.15
N ASP A 91 -0.60 5.90 21.96
CA ASP A 91 -1.63 6.78 21.40
C ASP A 91 -1.05 7.89 20.53
N ASN A 92 -0.02 8.58 21.05
CA ASN A 92 0.61 9.64 20.29
C ASN A 92 1.31 9.10 19.05
N SER A 93 2.00 7.98 19.19
CA SER A 93 2.72 7.35 18.08
C SER A 93 1.81 6.95 16.94
N VAL A 94 0.65 6.37 17.22
CA VAL A 94 -0.26 5.94 16.16
C VAL A 94 -0.84 7.14 15.42
N ARG A 95 -1.10 8.25 16.12
CA ARG A 95 -1.63 9.45 15.48
C ARG A 95 -0.61 10.08 14.54
N VAL A 96 0.63 10.17 14.97
CA VAL A 96 1.72 10.69 14.16
C VAL A 96 1.97 9.76 12.96
N TYR A 97 2.02 8.46 13.21
CA TYR A 97 2.28 7.47 12.17
C TYR A 97 1.17 7.46 11.11
N ALA A 98 -0.08 7.59 11.52
CA ALA A 98 -1.20 7.63 10.56
C ALA A 98 -1.05 8.79 9.57
N ASN A 99 -0.64 9.95 10.05
CA ASN A 99 -0.41 11.10 9.17
C ASN A 99 0.75 10.85 8.20
N PHE A 100 1.83 10.27 8.70
CA PHE A 100 2.99 9.91 7.88
C PHE A 100 2.60 8.91 6.80
N VAL A 101 1.93 7.84 7.19
CA VAL A 101 1.54 6.76 6.27
C VAL A 101 0.60 7.26 5.18
N GLU A 102 -0.36 8.10 5.55
CA GLU A 102 -1.30 8.64 4.57
C GLU A 102 -0.57 9.40 3.45
N ALA A 103 0.42 10.21 3.82
CA ALA A 103 1.23 10.94 2.85
C ALA A 103 2.09 10.00 2.00
N GLU A 104 2.69 8.98 2.62
CA GLU A 104 3.52 8.01 1.90
C GLU A 104 2.69 7.20 0.90
N ILE A 105 1.50 6.76 1.29
CA ILE A 105 0.60 6.02 0.41
C ILE A 105 0.16 6.89 -0.77
N ALA A 106 -0.15 8.16 -0.53
CA ALA A 106 -0.52 9.07 -1.60
C ALA A 106 0.61 9.21 -2.62
N LYS A 107 1.85 9.30 -2.15
CA LYS A 107 3.03 9.38 -3.02
C LYS A 107 3.16 8.14 -3.90
N HIS A 108 3.12 6.97 -3.30
CA HIS A 108 3.26 5.71 -4.05
C HIS A 108 2.08 5.50 -5.00
N ASN A 109 0.87 5.82 -4.56
CA ASN A 109 -0.32 5.67 -5.39
C ASN A 109 -0.27 6.58 -6.62
N THR A 110 0.16 7.82 -6.45
CA THR A 110 0.31 8.75 -7.56
C THR A 110 1.29 8.21 -8.60
N PHE A 111 2.43 7.67 -8.15
CA PHE A 111 3.39 7.04 -9.04
C PHE A 111 2.76 5.89 -9.84
N ILE A 112 2.04 5.02 -9.15
CA ILE A 112 1.41 3.84 -9.77
C ILE A 112 0.36 4.26 -10.80
N LEU A 113 -0.53 5.18 -10.43
CA LEU A 113 -1.62 5.60 -11.31
C LEU A 113 -1.12 6.35 -12.54
N ASN A 114 0.05 6.98 -12.46
CA ASN A 114 0.65 7.68 -13.60
C ASN A 114 1.45 6.74 -14.50
N THR A 115 1.62 5.49 -14.13
CA THR A 115 2.32 4.50 -14.94
C THR A 115 1.37 3.89 -15.96
N THR A 116 1.73 3.95 -17.23
CA THR A 116 0.95 3.36 -18.33
C THR A 116 1.88 2.50 -19.19
N VAL A 117 1.28 1.60 -19.98
CA VAL A 117 2.05 0.75 -20.92
C VAL A 117 2.77 1.63 -21.95
N GLU A 118 2.09 2.65 -22.45
CA GLU A 118 2.66 3.59 -23.44
C GLU A 118 3.87 4.33 -22.87
N GLN A 119 3.77 4.74 -21.61
CA GLN A 119 4.87 5.42 -20.93
C GLN A 119 6.08 4.51 -20.76
N LEU A 120 5.85 3.25 -20.40
CA LEU A 120 6.91 2.27 -20.25
C LEU A 120 7.60 1.97 -21.58
N GLU A 121 6.83 1.86 -22.66
CA GLU A 121 7.39 1.67 -24.01
C GLU A 121 8.23 2.86 -24.42
N ALA A 122 7.75 4.08 -24.21
CA ALA A 122 8.50 5.29 -24.52
C ALA A 122 9.80 5.35 -23.70
N TYR A 123 9.73 4.99 -22.43
CA TYR A 123 10.89 4.95 -21.55
C TYR A 123 11.93 3.96 -22.04
N ARG A 124 11.48 2.77 -22.46
CA ARG A 124 12.36 1.72 -22.97
C ARG A 124 13.12 2.18 -24.20
N GLN A 125 12.48 2.94 -25.08
CA GLN A 125 13.11 3.44 -26.31
C GLN A 125 14.25 4.41 -26.05
N HIS A 126 14.33 4.99 -24.84
CA HIS A 126 15.37 5.92 -24.46
C HIS A 126 16.52 5.26 -23.70
N LEU A 127 16.42 3.95 -23.41
CA LEU A 127 17.48 3.23 -22.74
C LEU A 127 18.52 2.74 -23.73
N PRO A 128 19.80 2.61 -23.31
CA PRO A 128 20.81 1.94 -24.14
C PRO A 128 20.36 0.53 -24.50
N GLU A 129 20.73 0.09 -25.70
CA GLU A 129 20.32 -1.21 -26.24
C GLU A 129 20.63 -2.39 -25.30
N ASN A 130 21.75 -2.33 -24.61
CA ASN A 130 22.18 -3.38 -23.69
C ASN A 130 21.38 -3.41 -22.37
N GLU A 131 20.51 -2.44 -22.15
CA GLU A 131 19.66 -2.38 -20.97
C GLU A 131 18.19 -2.71 -21.28
N GLN A 132 17.92 -2.89 -22.55
CA GLN A 132 16.57 -3.29 -22.99
C GLN A 132 16.41 -4.82 -22.88
#